data_7a44937778391b6fff8e19535f349b62
#
_entry.id   7a44937778391b6fff8e19535f349b62
#
_cell.length_a   1.000
_cell.length_b   1.000
_cell.length_c   1.000
_cell.angle_alpha   90.00
_cell.angle_beta   90.00
_cell.angle_gamma   90.00
#
_symmetry.space_group_name_H-M   'P 1'
#
loop_
_entity.id
_entity.type
_entity.pdbx_description
1 polymer ?
#
loop_
_entity_poly.entity_id
_entity_poly.type
_entity_poly.pdbx_seq_one_letter_code
_entity_poly.pdbx_strand_id
1 'polypeptide(L)'
;YEKISEHIGLIPLVIISPADRNLIIEGSSTRRKFIDGVIGQTDKIYLKNLSDYNKILAQRNALLKFFAQNRTFDGDTLAIYNHQLSELAHPIYQKRKAFMGVFLPIFSKRHLSISNGAEKVNIQYTSGLEENKMSDLLAQSLEKDKILQFTSVGIHKDDLDLHISDM
;
A
#
# COMPACT_ATOMS: atom_id res chain seq x y z
N TYR A 1 -13.75 0.43 25.06
CA TYR A 1 -12.84 0.16 23.95
C TYR A 1 -11.60 1.04 24.09
N GLU A 2 -10.44 0.44 24.14
CA GLU A 2 -9.17 1.17 24.34
C GLU A 2 -8.60 1.75 23.04
N LYS A 3 -8.98 1.18 21.87
CA LYS A 3 -8.48 1.61 20.56
C LYS A 3 -9.58 1.64 19.52
N ILE A 4 -9.58 2.67 18.66
CA ILE A 4 -10.49 2.80 17.51
C ILE A 4 -10.41 1.60 16.57
N SER A 5 -9.21 1.02 16.41
CA SER A 5 -9.00 -0.18 15.58
C SER A 5 -9.80 -1.41 16.02
N GLU A 6 -10.29 -1.46 17.26
CA GLU A 6 -11.14 -2.56 17.76
C GLU A 6 -12.57 -2.51 17.18
N HIS A 7 -13.00 -1.32 16.75
CA HIS A 7 -14.30 -1.11 16.13
C HIS A 7 -14.35 -1.42 14.64
N ILE A 8 -13.17 -1.42 13.99
CA ILE A 8 -13.08 -1.69 12.55
C ILE A 8 -13.53 -3.14 12.28
N GLY A 9 -14.51 -3.30 11.39
CA GLY A 9 -15.03 -4.60 10.98
C GLY A 9 -16.11 -5.20 11.90
N LEU A 10 -16.50 -4.53 13.00
CA LEU A 10 -17.63 -5.01 13.85
C LEU A 10 -18.96 -4.92 13.11
N ILE A 11 -19.16 -3.88 12.32
CA ILE A 11 -20.36 -3.67 11.51
C ILE A 11 -19.88 -3.48 10.06
N PRO A 12 -20.13 -4.47 9.18
CA PRO A 12 -19.80 -4.30 7.76
C PRO A 12 -20.75 -3.27 7.15
N LEU A 13 -20.19 -2.15 6.69
CA LEU A 13 -20.92 -1.06 6.07
C LEU A 13 -20.25 -0.67 4.76
N VAL A 14 -21.04 -0.50 3.70
CA VAL A 14 -20.61 0.06 2.43
C VAL A 14 -21.34 1.39 2.22
N ILE A 15 -20.59 2.46 2.04
CA ILE A 15 -21.11 3.78 1.68
C ILE A 15 -20.60 4.09 0.27
N ILE A 16 -21.51 4.45 -0.62
CA ILE A 16 -21.19 4.92 -1.97
C ILE A 16 -21.49 6.41 -2.05
N SER A 17 -20.53 7.19 -2.48
CA SER A 17 -20.64 8.64 -2.59
C SER A 17 -20.08 9.15 -3.93
N PRO A 18 -20.48 10.35 -4.40
CA PRO A 18 -19.86 10.95 -5.57
C PRO A 18 -18.34 11.16 -5.46
N ALA A 19 -17.80 11.22 -4.23
CA ALA A 19 -16.37 11.32 -3.97
C ALA A 19 -15.59 10.06 -4.32
N ASP A 20 -16.25 8.91 -4.51
CA ASP A 20 -15.58 7.64 -4.84
C ASP A 20 -14.94 7.67 -6.23
N ARG A 21 -15.34 8.61 -7.11
CA ARG A 21 -14.62 8.93 -8.36
C ARG A 21 -13.15 9.26 -8.12
N ASN A 22 -12.79 9.68 -6.91
CA ASN A 22 -11.42 10.01 -6.52
C ASN A 22 -10.50 8.79 -6.59
N LEU A 23 -11.00 7.56 -6.51
CA LEU A 23 -10.23 6.33 -6.75
C LEU A 23 -9.60 6.31 -8.15
N ILE A 24 -10.25 6.95 -9.13
CA ILE A 24 -9.78 7.02 -10.52
C ILE A 24 -8.96 8.30 -10.75
N ILE A 25 -9.44 9.44 -10.23
CA ILE A 25 -8.88 10.77 -10.53
C ILE A 25 -7.62 11.05 -9.71
N GLU A 26 -7.60 10.62 -8.43
CA GLU A 26 -6.49 10.88 -7.52
C GLU A 26 -5.35 9.86 -7.70
N GLY A 27 -4.24 10.14 -6.99
CA GLY A 27 -3.05 9.29 -7.03
C GLY A 27 -3.20 7.96 -6.29
N SER A 28 -2.16 7.16 -6.38
CA SER A 28 -2.06 5.80 -5.80
C SER A 28 -2.39 5.73 -4.29
N SER A 29 -2.20 6.82 -3.55
CA SER A 29 -2.49 6.84 -2.11
C SER A 29 -3.97 6.58 -1.80
N THR A 30 -4.89 7.11 -2.62
CA THR A 30 -6.34 6.92 -2.45
C THR A 30 -6.73 5.47 -2.78
N ARG A 31 -6.18 4.90 -3.84
CA ARG A 31 -6.40 3.50 -4.21
C ARG A 31 -5.87 2.53 -3.15
N ARG A 32 -4.67 2.78 -2.60
CA ARG A 32 -4.14 1.97 -1.48
C ARG A 32 -5.03 2.06 -0.24
N LYS A 33 -5.47 3.26 0.15
CA LYS A 33 -6.38 3.43 1.29
C LYS A 33 -7.67 2.64 1.14
N PHE A 34 -8.21 2.57 -0.07
CA PHE A 34 -9.39 1.77 -0.38
C PHE A 34 -9.13 0.27 -0.13
N ILE A 35 -8.08 -0.30 -0.76
CA ILE A 35 -7.72 -1.71 -0.57
C ILE A 35 -7.45 -2.02 0.91
N ASP A 36 -6.65 -1.18 1.56
CA ASP A 36 -6.26 -1.35 2.95
C ASP A 36 -7.47 -1.26 3.88
N GLY A 37 -8.41 -0.38 3.57
CA GLY A 37 -9.67 -0.26 4.29
C GLY A 37 -10.53 -1.52 4.18
N VAL A 38 -10.66 -2.08 2.98
CA VAL A 38 -11.46 -3.29 2.77
C VAL A 38 -10.82 -4.50 3.43
N ILE A 39 -9.52 -4.74 3.24
CA ILE A 39 -8.81 -5.87 3.87
C ILE A 39 -8.83 -5.72 5.40
N GLY A 40 -8.56 -4.51 5.91
CA GLY A 40 -8.48 -4.23 7.34
C GLY A 40 -9.78 -4.44 8.10
N GLN A 41 -10.95 -4.38 7.44
CA GLN A 41 -12.25 -4.68 8.06
C GLN A 41 -12.38 -6.17 8.41
N THR A 42 -11.73 -7.05 7.68
CA THR A 42 -11.85 -8.51 7.86
C THR A 42 -10.60 -9.16 8.45
N ASP A 43 -9.44 -8.49 8.37
CA ASP A 43 -8.14 -9.01 8.82
C ASP A 43 -7.45 -8.06 9.80
N LYS A 44 -7.63 -8.33 11.09
CA LYS A 44 -7.02 -7.52 12.17
C LYS A 44 -5.49 -7.63 12.22
N ILE A 45 -4.94 -8.77 11.77
CA ILE A 45 -3.48 -8.96 11.71
C ILE A 45 -2.91 -8.07 10.60
N TYR A 46 -3.58 -8.05 9.45
CA TYR A 46 -3.24 -7.13 8.35
C TYR A 46 -3.25 -5.67 8.81
N LEU A 47 -4.33 -5.24 9.46
CA LEU A 47 -4.49 -3.87 9.96
C LEU A 47 -3.38 -3.49 10.94
N LYS A 48 -3.02 -4.42 11.84
CA LYS A 48 -1.91 -4.22 12.77
C LYS A 48 -0.57 -4.08 12.05
N ASN A 49 -0.26 -5.01 11.14
CA ASN A 49 0.98 -4.97 10.36
C ASN A 49 1.11 -3.68 9.55
N LEU A 50 0.02 -3.22 8.93
CA LEU A 50 -0.03 -1.98 8.17
C LEU A 50 0.22 -0.76 9.07
N SER A 51 -0.38 -0.72 10.25
CA SER A 51 -0.16 0.35 11.24
C SER A 51 1.30 0.39 11.70
N ASP A 52 1.85 -0.78 12.05
CA ASP A 52 3.24 -0.90 12.49
C ASP A 52 4.21 -0.50 11.35
N TYR A 53 3.96 -0.96 10.12
CA TYR A 53 4.72 -0.57 8.93
C TYR A 53 4.76 0.96 8.74
N ASN A 54 3.60 1.60 8.80
CA ASN A 54 3.50 3.06 8.63
C ASN A 54 4.25 3.81 9.74
N LYS A 55 4.21 3.33 10.97
CA LYS A 55 4.95 3.89 12.10
C LYS A 55 6.47 3.78 11.87
N ILE A 56 6.96 2.59 11.50
CA ILE A 56 8.39 2.36 11.22
C ILE A 56 8.84 3.19 10.01
N LEU A 57 8.02 3.28 8.96
CA LEU A 57 8.29 4.11 7.80
C LEU A 57 8.47 5.59 8.18
N ALA A 58 7.59 6.12 9.02
CA ALA A 58 7.69 7.49 9.51
C ALA A 58 8.97 7.71 10.33
N GLN A 59 9.35 6.75 11.17
CA GLN A 59 10.59 6.80 11.97
C GLN A 59 11.84 6.76 11.08
N ARG A 60 11.88 5.85 10.08
CA ARG A 60 12.97 5.80 9.10
C ARG A 60 13.11 7.12 8.34
N ASN A 61 11.99 7.69 7.89
CA ASN A 61 12.00 8.97 7.18
C ASN A 61 12.47 10.13 8.08
N ALA A 62 12.10 10.13 9.37
CA ALA A 62 12.59 11.11 10.32
C ALA A 62 14.10 10.97 10.52
N LEU A 63 14.62 9.73 10.59
CA LEU A 63 16.06 9.47 10.70
C LEU A 63 16.84 9.95 9.48
N LEU A 64 16.32 9.70 8.26
CA LEU A 64 16.95 10.21 7.03
C LEU A 64 17.02 11.74 6.99
N LYS A 65 15.95 12.42 7.42
CA LYS A 65 15.95 13.88 7.56
C LYS A 65 16.97 14.37 8.60
N PHE A 66 17.04 13.69 9.74
CA PHE A 66 18.00 14.00 10.78
C PHE A 66 19.43 13.87 10.26
N PHE A 67 19.76 12.81 9.52
CA PHE A 67 21.09 12.63 8.93
C PHE A 67 21.44 13.77 7.96
N ALA A 68 20.51 14.17 7.11
CA ALA A 68 20.73 15.26 6.16
C ALA A 68 20.97 16.60 6.88
N GLN A 69 20.17 16.92 7.90
CA GLN A 69 20.27 18.16 8.66
C GLN A 69 21.57 18.27 9.47
N ASN A 70 22.01 17.17 10.05
CA ASN A 70 23.19 17.14 10.93
C ASN A 70 24.47 16.72 10.19
N ARG A 71 24.40 16.44 8.88
CA ARG A 71 25.52 15.93 8.06
C ARG A 71 26.19 14.70 8.69
N THR A 72 25.37 13.81 9.24
CA THR A 72 25.80 12.56 9.87
C THR A 72 25.16 11.38 9.15
N PHE A 73 25.69 10.18 9.36
CA PHE A 73 25.08 8.96 8.88
C PHE A 73 25.42 7.81 9.83
N ASP A 74 24.38 7.11 10.31
CA ASP A 74 24.50 5.92 11.13
C ASP A 74 23.78 4.77 10.40
N GLY A 75 24.57 3.93 9.76
CA GLY A 75 24.10 2.79 8.99
C GLY A 75 23.46 1.71 9.86
N ASP A 76 23.98 1.49 11.06
CA ASP A 76 23.50 0.45 11.97
C ASP A 76 22.10 0.78 12.49
N THR A 77 21.88 2.02 12.92
CA THR A 77 20.54 2.47 13.31
C THR A 77 19.56 2.39 12.15
N LEU A 78 19.98 2.77 10.93
CA LEU A 78 19.11 2.67 9.74
C LEU A 78 18.77 1.20 9.40
N ALA A 79 19.73 0.28 9.59
CA ALA A 79 19.56 -1.15 9.32
C ALA A 79 18.45 -1.76 10.20
N ILE A 80 18.28 -1.31 11.44
CA ILE A 80 17.19 -1.75 12.32
C ILE A 80 15.83 -1.44 11.70
N TYR A 81 15.61 -0.22 11.21
CA TYR A 81 14.36 0.15 10.54
C TYR A 81 14.18 -0.58 9.21
N ASN A 82 15.27 -0.79 8.45
CA ASN A 82 15.21 -1.56 7.20
C ASN A 82 14.76 -3.00 7.45
N HIS A 83 15.27 -3.64 8.50
CA HIS A 83 14.86 -4.99 8.88
C HIS A 83 13.38 -5.04 9.27
N GLN A 84 12.94 -4.15 10.15
CA GLN A 84 11.55 -4.09 10.59
C GLN A 84 10.57 -3.82 9.42
N LEU A 85 10.92 -2.92 8.49
CA LEU A 85 10.12 -2.68 7.29
C LEU A 85 10.05 -3.92 6.41
N SER A 86 11.15 -4.66 6.29
CA SER A 86 11.22 -5.88 5.47
C SER A 86 10.32 -6.99 6.01
N GLU A 87 10.33 -7.20 7.32
CA GLU A 87 9.46 -8.18 7.99
C GLU A 87 7.96 -7.87 7.81
N LEU A 88 7.59 -6.58 7.86
CA LEU A 88 6.20 -6.16 7.75
C LEU A 88 5.71 -6.05 6.30
N ALA A 89 6.59 -5.72 5.34
CA ALA A 89 6.19 -5.46 3.96
C ALA A 89 5.67 -6.71 3.25
N HIS A 90 6.34 -7.86 3.43
CA HIS A 90 5.99 -9.09 2.73
C HIS A 90 4.59 -9.60 3.07
N PRO A 91 4.19 -9.78 4.35
CA PRO A 91 2.83 -10.23 4.67
C PRO A 91 1.75 -9.26 4.19
N ILE A 92 2.00 -7.93 4.20
CA ILE A 92 1.07 -6.93 3.68
C ILE A 92 0.92 -7.10 2.15
N TYR A 93 2.02 -7.21 1.42
CA TYR A 93 2.02 -7.47 -0.03
C TYR A 93 1.23 -8.73 -0.38
N GLN A 94 1.49 -9.84 0.31
CA GLN A 94 0.80 -11.11 0.07
C GLN A 94 -0.72 -11.00 0.26
N LYS A 95 -1.16 -10.30 1.30
CA LYS A 95 -2.59 -10.06 1.56
C LYS A 95 -3.24 -9.20 0.47
N ARG A 96 -2.57 -8.12 0.03
CA ARG A 96 -3.04 -7.31 -1.09
C ARG A 96 -3.14 -8.12 -2.38
N LYS A 97 -2.10 -8.90 -2.72
CA LYS A 97 -2.09 -9.76 -3.91
C LYS A 97 -3.23 -10.79 -3.87
N ALA A 98 -3.43 -11.46 -2.74
CA ALA A 98 -4.53 -12.41 -2.56
C ALA A 98 -5.91 -11.73 -2.67
N PHE A 99 -6.09 -10.57 -2.06
CA PHE A 99 -7.31 -9.77 -2.19
C PHE A 99 -7.59 -9.42 -3.65
N MET A 100 -6.61 -8.95 -4.40
CA MET A 100 -6.77 -8.61 -5.81
C MET A 100 -7.15 -9.82 -6.66
N GLY A 101 -6.61 -10.99 -6.36
CA GLY A 101 -6.99 -12.24 -7.04
C GLY A 101 -8.49 -12.58 -6.90
N VAL A 102 -9.10 -12.22 -5.77
CA VAL A 102 -10.55 -12.41 -5.54
C VAL A 102 -11.37 -11.23 -6.06
N PHE A 103 -10.88 -10.01 -5.87
CA PHE A 103 -11.59 -8.79 -6.21
C PHE A 103 -11.76 -8.60 -7.73
N LEU A 104 -10.69 -8.82 -8.51
CA LEU A 104 -10.69 -8.53 -9.95
C LEU A 104 -11.76 -9.31 -10.74
N PRO A 105 -11.96 -10.62 -10.56
CA PRO A 105 -13.03 -11.35 -11.26
C PRO A 105 -14.43 -10.82 -10.92
N ILE A 106 -14.66 -10.47 -9.65
CA ILE A 106 -15.94 -9.92 -9.19
C ILE A 106 -16.17 -8.54 -9.82
N PHE A 107 -15.16 -7.68 -9.78
CA PHE A 107 -15.22 -6.34 -10.36
C PHE A 107 -15.49 -6.40 -11.86
N SER A 108 -14.73 -7.19 -12.63
CA SER A 108 -14.89 -7.34 -14.07
C SER A 108 -16.29 -7.83 -14.45
N LYS A 109 -16.82 -8.82 -13.71
CA LYS A 109 -18.17 -9.31 -13.93
C LYS A 109 -19.23 -8.21 -13.70
N ARG A 110 -19.10 -7.42 -12.65
CA ARG A 110 -20.03 -6.34 -12.31
C ARG A 110 -19.92 -5.20 -13.32
N HIS A 111 -18.70 -4.80 -13.67
CA HIS A 111 -18.48 -3.76 -14.68
C HIS A 111 -19.10 -4.13 -16.03
N LEU A 112 -18.86 -5.36 -16.50
CA LEU A 112 -19.44 -5.85 -17.77
C LEU A 112 -20.97 -5.79 -17.76
N SER A 113 -21.60 -6.11 -16.62
CA SER A 113 -23.06 -6.02 -16.47
C SER A 113 -23.57 -4.57 -16.48
N ILE A 114 -22.84 -3.61 -15.91
CA ILE A 114 -23.24 -2.20 -15.86
C ILE A 114 -23.02 -1.51 -17.21
N SER A 115 -21.91 -1.81 -17.90
CA SER A 115 -21.58 -1.24 -19.21
C SER A 115 -22.32 -1.90 -20.38
N ASN A 116 -23.19 -2.90 -20.12
CA ASN A 116 -23.82 -3.75 -21.16
C ASN A 116 -22.80 -4.34 -22.15
N GLY A 117 -21.58 -4.61 -21.66
CA GLY A 117 -20.53 -5.15 -22.50
C GLY A 117 -19.82 -4.16 -23.42
N ALA A 118 -20.13 -2.86 -23.33
CA ALA A 118 -19.54 -1.85 -24.23
C ALA A 118 -18.08 -1.54 -23.92
N GLU A 119 -17.64 -1.78 -22.67
CA GLU A 119 -16.29 -1.46 -22.19
C GLU A 119 -15.65 -2.64 -21.49
N LYS A 120 -14.35 -2.79 -21.67
CA LYS A 120 -13.54 -3.75 -20.93
C LYS A 120 -12.57 -3.01 -20.01
N VAL A 121 -12.68 -3.25 -18.71
CA VAL A 121 -11.75 -2.69 -17.72
C VAL A 121 -10.72 -3.73 -17.35
N ASN A 122 -9.45 -3.31 -17.34
CA ASN A 122 -8.34 -4.04 -16.77
C ASN A 122 -7.78 -3.28 -15.59
N ILE A 123 -7.58 -3.97 -14.46
CA ILE A 123 -6.95 -3.43 -13.27
C ILE A 123 -5.75 -4.31 -12.95
N GLN A 124 -4.58 -3.71 -12.87
CA GLN A 124 -3.34 -4.41 -12.52
C GLN A 124 -2.80 -3.87 -11.21
N TYR A 125 -2.55 -4.75 -10.25
CA TYR A 125 -1.84 -4.40 -9.01
C TYR A 125 -0.35 -4.43 -9.29
N THR A 126 0.32 -3.31 -9.06
CA THR A 126 1.75 -3.14 -9.26
C THR A 126 2.46 -2.92 -7.94
N SER A 127 3.54 -3.66 -7.71
CA SER A 127 4.35 -3.57 -6.50
C SER A 127 5.81 -3.89 -6.80
N GLY A 128 6.73 -3.14 -6.21
CA GLY A 128 8.15 -3.47 -6.27
C GLY A 128 8.50 -4.81 -5.64
N LEU A 129 7.62 -5.35 -4.76
CA LEU A 129 7.81 -6.63 -4.09
C LEU A 129 7.39 -7.84 -4.94
N GLU A 130 6.91 -7.63 -6.15
CA GLU A 130 6.53 -8.73 -7.05
C GLU A 130 7.74 -9.59 -7.44
N GLU A 131 8.84 -8.95 -7.76
CA GLU A 131 10.08 -9.61 -8.21
C GLU A 131 11.25 -9.45 -7.23
N ASN A 132 11.13 -8.58 -6.22
CA ASN A 132 12.22 -8.22 -5.33
C ASN A 132 11.86 -8.42 -3.87
N LYS A 133 12.89 -8.65 -3.04
CA LYS A 133 12.73 -8.56 -1.58
C LYS A 133 12.80 -7.11 -1.13
N MET A 134 12.06 -6.78 -0.07
CA MET A 134 12.07 -5.41 0.49
C MET A 134 13.48 -4.99 0.95
N SER A 135 14.26 -5.91 1.51
CA SER A 135 15.66 -5.67 1.91
C SER A 135 16.52 -5.18 0.75
N ASP A 136 16.37 -5.82 -0.42
CA ASP A 136 17.17 -5.53 -1.61
C ASP A 136 16.77 -4.18 -2.21
N LEU A 137 15.47 -3.90 -2.25
CA LEU A 137 14.94 -2.59 -2.67
C LEU A 137 15.47 -1.45 -1.79
N LEU A 138 15.47 -1.64 -0.46
CA LEU A 138 15.98 -0.63 0.48
C LEU A 138 17.49 -0.42 0.35
N ALA A 139 18.26 -1.49 0.10
CA ALA A 139 19.69 -1.40 -0.14
C ALA A 139 19.99 -0.64 -1.45
N GLN A 140 19.30 -0.97 -2.53
CA GLN A 140 19.47 -0.32 -3.83
C GLN A 140 19.05 1.15 -3.83
N SER A 141 18.02 1.50 -3.06
CA SER A 141 17.49 2.87 -3.01
C SER A 141 18.21 3.78 -2.01
N LEU A 142 19.18 3.28 -1.23
CA LEU A 142 19.75 4.01 -0.10
C LEU A 142 20.27 5.42 -0.47
N GLU A 143 21.07 5.55 -1.51
CA GLU A 143 21.62 6.85 -1.90
C GLU A 143 20.52 7.81 -2.38
N LYS A 144 19.53 7.30 -3.09
CA LYS A 144 18.35 8.07 -3.49
C LYS A 144 17.54 8.52 -2.27
N ASP A 145 17.31 7.63 -1.30
CA ASP A 145 16.55 7.92 -0.08
C ASP A 145 17.25 8.98 0.77
N LYS A 146 18.59 8.96 0.85
CA LYS A 146 19.41 9.98 1.51
C LYS A 146 19.22 11.36 0.89
N ILE A 147 19.21 11.45 -0.43
CA ILE A 147 18.99 12.71 -1.17
C ILE A 147 17.56 13.21 -0.98
N LEU A 148 16.58 12.32 -1.12
CA LEU A 148 15.15 12.64 -1.01
C LEU A 148 14.69 12.85 0.44
N GLN A 149 15.46 12.37 1.42
CA GLN A 149 15.13 12.38 2.86
C GLN A 149 13.84 11.60 3.19
N PHE A 150 13.48 10.63 2.36
CA PHE A 150 12.38 9.71 2.60
C PHE A 150 12.58 8.38 1.85
N THR A 151 11.86 7.36 2.28
CA THR A 151 11.87 6.03 1.66
C THR A 151 11.15 6.04 0.33
N SER A 152 11.87 5.73 -0.75
CA SER A 152 11.35 5.80 -2.13
C SER A 152 10.79 4.47 -2.66
N VAL A 153 10.93 3.37 -1.91
CA VAL A 153 10.53 2.00 -2.32
C VAL A 153 9.70 1.30 -1.24
N GLY A 154 8.94 0.29 -1.61
CA GLY A 154 8.14 -0.54 -0.70
C GLY A 154 6.63 -0.39 -0.89
N ILE A 155 5.84 -1.11 -0.08
CA ILE A 155 4.38 -1.25 -0.21
C ILE A 155 3.60 0.07 -0.18
N HIS A 156 4.17 1.13 0.37
CA HIS A 156 3.58 2.48 0.34
C HIS A 156 3.73 3.18 -1.03
N LYS A 157 4.39 2.52 -1.99
CA LYS A 157 4.52 2.93 -3.40
C LYS A 157 3.71 2.06 -4.35
N ASP A 158 3.09 0.99 -3.87
CA ASP A 158 2.22 0.15 -4.70
C ASP A 158 1.09 0.95 -5.35
N ASP A 159 0.60 0.47 -6.48
CA ASP A 159 -0.55 1.09 -7.16
C ASP A 159 -1.49 0.06 -7.78
N LEU A 160 -2.64 0.55 -8.22
CA LEU A 160 -3.57 -0.12 -9.14
C LEU A 160 -3.58 0.66 -10.44
N ASP A 161 -3.07 0.05 -11.48
CA ASP A 161 -3.14 0.61 -12.84
C ASP A 161 -4.49 0.25 -13.46
N LEU A 162 -5.25 1.28 -13.80
CA LEU A 162 -6.61 1.17 -14.31
C LEU A 162 -6.61 1.49 -15.80
N HIS A 163 -7.04 0.55 -16.61
CA HIS A 163 -7.14 0.72 -18.06
C HIS A 163 -8.55 0.38 -18.54
N ILE A 164 -9.08 1.24 -19.38
CA ILE A 164 -10.34 1.01 -20.10
C ILE A 164 -10.00 0.86 -21.58
N SER A 165 -10.51 -0.16 -22.21
CA SER A 165 -10.42 -0.36 -23.65
C SER A 165 -11.82 -0.60 -24.22
N ASP A 166 -12.07 -0.01 -25.39
CA ASP A 166 -13.26 -0.30 -26.18
C ASP A 166 -13.23 -1.75 -26.67
N MET A 167 -14.39 -2.39 -26.77
CA MET A 167 -14.54 -3.74 -27.31
C MET A 167 -14.74 -3.71 -28.80
#